data_ad9cd172bfece81d84f9886f3ff5573b
#
_entry.id   ad9cd172bfece81d84f9886f3ff5573b
#
_cell.length_a   1.000
_cell.length_b   1.000
_cell.length_c   1.000
_cell.angle_alpha   90.00
_cell.angle_beta   90.00
_cell.angle_gamma   90.00
#
_symmetry.space_group_name_H-M   'P 1'
#
loop_
_entity.id
_entity.type
_entity.pdbx_description
1 polymer ?
#
loop_
_entity_poly.entity_id
_entity_poly.type
_entity_poly.pdbx_seq_one_letter_code
_entity_poly.pdbx_strand_id
1 'polypeptide(L)'
;MSLVARCQKVAIALSVMITVSGCQSTPTSLYHQVGEQAGLERLTDAFINQIGQDKVVFHYFKQTNVSHFRTGFISHMCAVLDGPCQYQGDNMVQIHTGMNISEYDFNHTVDLLIAAMNEVGISHPVQNKVLAKLAPMRRNIIKI
;
A
#
# COMPACT_ATOMS: atom_id res chain seq x y z
N MET A 1 17.18 -84.29 -25.40
CA MET A 1 17.96 -83.26 -24.66
C MET A 1 17.39 -81.88 -25.07
N SER A 2 16.56 -81.31 -24.26
CA SER A 2 15.83 -80.11 -24.61
C SER A 2 16.18 -79.01 -23.61
N LEU A 3 16.77 -77.91 -24.07
CA LEU A 3 17.07 -76.73 -23.27
C LEU A 3 15.84 -75.79 -23.35
N VAL A 4 15.16 -75.65 -22.22
CA VAL A 4 14.05 -74.71 -22.10
C VAL A 4 14.61 -73.31 -21.75
N ALA A 5 14.56 -72.41 -22.70
CA ALA A 5 14.91 -71.03 -22.48
C ALA A 5 13.76 -70.32 -21.75
N ARG A 6 13.99 -69.93 -20.50
CA ARG A 6 13.08 -69.07 -19.72
C ARG A 6 13.24 -67.60 -20.18
N CYS A 7 12.21 -67.10 -20.84
CA CYS A 7 12.09 -65.67 -21.18
C CYS A 7 11.59 -64.90 -19.95
N GLN A 8 12.48 -64.14 -19.32
CA GLN A 8 12.18 -63.33 -18.14
C GLN A 8 11.74 -61.94 -18.62
N LYS A 9 10.44 -61.68 -18.52
CA LYS A 9 9.86 -60.36 -18.83
C LYS A 9 10.19 -59.38 -17.71
N VAL A 10 11.13 -58.48 -17.97
CA VAL A 10 11.38 -57.33 -17.08
C VAL A 10 10.36 -56.26 -17.40
N ALA A 11 9.41 -56.07 -16.51
CA ALA A 11 8.46 -54.97 -16.57
C ALA A 11 9.16 -53.70 -15.98
N ILE A 12 9.52 -52.79 -16.85
CA ILE A 12 10.03 -51.47 -16.43
C ILE A 12 8.80 -50.60 -16.08
N ALA A 13 8.55 -50.40 -14.78
CA ALA A 13 7.58 -49.46 -14.30
C ALA A 13 8.16 -48.03 -14.41
N LEU A 14 7.72 -47.28 -15.43
CA LEU A 14 8.08 -45.89 -15.62
C LEU A 14 7.25 -45.02 -14.66
N SER A 15 7.80 -44.71 -13.47
CA SER A 15 7.20 -43.82 -12.53
C SER A 15 7.37 -42.38 -13.06
N VAL A 16 6.29 -41.79 -13.60
CA VAL A 16 6.23 -40.38 -13.97
C VAL A 16 6.06 -39.58 -12.68
N MET A 17 7.14 -38.98 -12.17
CA MET A 17 7.07 -37.98 -11.12
C MET A 17 6.53 -36.68 -11.71
N ILE A 18 5.26 -36.38 -11.46
CA ILE A 18 4.67 -35.08 -11.74
C ILE A 18 5.15 -34.14 -10.66
N THR A 19 6.18 -33.32 -10.96
CA THR A 19 6.57 -32.18 -10.09
C THR A 19 5.56 -31.08 -10.25
N VAL A 20 4.65 -30.96 -9.30
CA VAL A 20 3.75 -29.80 -9.18
C VAL A 20 4.61 -28.63 -8.71
N SER A 21 5.13 -27.85 -9.66
CA SER A 21 5.73 -26.54 -9.36
C SER A 21 4.62 -25.61 -8.91
N GLY A 22 4.33 -25.60 -7.59
CA GLY A 22 3.48 -24.60 -6.98
C GLY A 22 4.11 -23.23 -7.17
N CYS A 23 3.51 -22.38 -8.00
CA CYS A 23 3.80 -20.94 -8.00
C CYS A 23 3.47 -20.40 -6.62
N GLN A 24 4.45 -20.32 -5.73
CA GLN A 24 4.37 -19.52 -4.52
C GLN A 24 4.43 -18.06 -4.96
N SER A 25 3.26 -17.43 -5.11
CA SER A 25 3.20 -15.97 -5.21
C SER A 25 3.67 -15.40 -3.87
N THR A 26 4.89 -14.86 -3.84
CA THR A 26 5.33 -14.01 -2.73
C THR A 26 4.28 -12.93 -2.52
N PRO A 27 3.83 -12.67 -1.29
CA PRO A 27 2.85 -11.62 -1.05
C PRO A 27 3.42 -10.30 -1.58
N THR A 28 2.76 -9.76 -2.59
CA THR A 28 3.16 -8.49 -3.21
C THR A 28 3.04 -7.38 -2.17
N SER A 29 4.09 -6.56 -1.98
CA SER A 29 4.06 -5.45 -1.02
C SER A 29 2.87 -4.52 -1.29
N LEU A 30 2.40 -3.81 -0.26
CA LEU A 30 1.28 -2.89 -0.44
C LEU A 30 1.65 -1.72 -1.36
N TYR A 31 2.91 -1.28 -1.32
CA TYR A 31 3.49 -0.32 -2.28
C TYR A 31 3.28 -0.78 -3.73
N HIS A 32 3.53 -2.04 -4.02
CA HIS A 32 3.31 -2.62 -5.36
C HIS A 32 1.81 -2.64 -5.73
N GLN A 33 0.94 -3.01 -4.76
CA GLN A 33 -0.51 -3.06 -4.98
C GLN A 33 -1.14 -1.68 -5.25
N VAL A 34 -0.56 -0.58 -4.76
CA VAL A 34 -1.01 0.79 -5.05
C VAL A 34 -0.43 1.36 -6.36
N GLY A 35 0.44 0.62 -7.06
CA GLY A 35 1.03 1.02 -8.32
C GLY A 35 2.39 1.71 -8.20
N GLU A 36 3.14 1.37 -7.16
CA GLU A 36 4.52 1.83 -6.93
C GLU A 36 4.64 3.36 -6.89
N GLN A 37 5.79 3.90 -7.29
CA GLN A 37 6.03 5.34 -7.31
C GLN A 37 4.98 6.10 -8.12
N ALA A 38 4.68 5.63 -9.33
CA ALA A 38 3.69 6.28 -10.20
C ALA A 38 2.26 6.23 -9.62
N GLY A 39 1.92 5.16 -8.91
CA GLY A 39 0.65 5.04 -8.21
C GLY A 39 0.54 6.01 -7.02
N LEU A 40 1.62 6.13 -6.23
CA LEU A 40 1.68 7.08 -5.12
C LEU A 40 1.62 8.55 -5.60
N GLU A 41 2.25 8.86 -6.72
CA GLU A 41 2.18 10.20 -7.30
C GLU A 41 0.74 10.55 -7.70
N ARG A 42 0.06 9.67 -8.44
CA ARG A 42 -1.36 9.87 -8.80
C ARG A 42 -2.26 9.99 -7.58
N LEU A 43 -2.08 9.11 -6.58
CA LEU A 43 -2.85 9.17 -5.34
C LEU A 43 -2.64 10.49 -4.61
N THR A 44 -1.38 10.94 -4.50
CA THR A 44 -1.04 12.19 -3.82
C THR A 44 -1.63 13.38 -4.54
N ASP A 45 -1.56 13.42 -5.87
CA ASP A 45 -2.13 14.51 -6.67
C ASP A 45 -3.66 14.55 -6.54
N ALA A 46 -4.34 13.41 -6.59
CA ALA A 46 -5.76 13.31 -6.34
C ALA A 46 -6.12 13.77 -4.92
N PHE A 47 -5.35 13.35 -3.91
CA PHE A 47 -5.59 13.77 -2.51
C PHE A 47 -5.40 15.27 -2.31
N ILE A 48 -4.36 15.87 -2.90
CA ILE A 48 -4.16 17.33 -2.89
C ILE A 48 -5.35 18.05 -3.53
N ASN A 49 -5.88 17.54 -4.63
CA ASN A 49 -7.06 18.10 -5.29
C ASN A 49 -8.31 18.00 -4.41
N GLN A 50 -8.53 16.86 -3.74
CA GLN A 50 -9.64 16.71 -2.79
C GLN A 50 -9.53 17.73 -1.65
N ILE A 51 -8.35 17.86 -1.02
CA ILE A 51 -8.10 18.85 0.04
C ILE A 51 -8.32 20.28 -0.46
N GLY A 52 -7.83 20.62 -1.65
CA GLY A 52 -7.92 21.97 -2.22
C GLY A 52 -9.36 22.46 -2.47
N GLN A 53 -10.29 21.52 -2.66
CA GLN A 53 -11.72 21.80 -2.88
C GLN A 53 -12.56 21.69 -1.60
N ASP A 54 -11.99 21.16 -0.52
CA ASP A 54 -12.71 20.88 0.72
C ASP A 54 -12.74 22.11 1.66
N LYS A 55 -13.95 22.45 2.14
CA LYS A 55 -14.14 23.62 2.99
C LYS A 55 -13.81 23.35 4.48
N VAL A 56 -13.79 22.08 4.87
CA VAL A 56 -13.57 21.68 6.27
C VAL A 56 -12.10 21.66 6.61
N VAL A 57 -11.28 20.96 5.80
CA VAL A 57 -9.88 20.75 6.13
C VAL A 57 -8.90 21.69 5.41
N PHE A 58 -9.34 22.39 4.35
CA PHE A 58 -8.47 23.28 3.58
C PHE A 58 -7.74 24.34 4.45
N HIS A 59 -8.35 24.79 5.52
CA HIS A 59 -7.75 25.81 6.39
C HIS A 59 -6.44 25.36 7.05
N TYR A 60 -6.24 24.05 7.28
CA TYR A 60 -4.98 23.47 7.77
C TYR A 60 -3.85 23.55 6.74
N PHE A 61 -4.21 23.66 5.46
CA PHE A 61 -3.26 23.64 4.33
C PHE A 61 -3.05 25.00 3.68
N LYS A 62 -3.72 26.06 4.16
CA LYS A 62 -3.74 27.40 3.56
C LYS A 62 -2.35 28.01 3.33
N GLN A 63 -1.39 27.70 4.20
CA GLN A 63 -0.02 28.21 4.14
C GLN A 63 0.99 27.12 3.79
N THR A 64 0.52 25.93 3.45
CA THR A 64 1.37 24.80 3.13
C THR A 64 2.02 24.98 1.75
N ASN A 65 3.33 24.76 1.68
CA ASN A 65 3.99 24.61 0.41
C ASN A 65 3.56 23.28 -0.22
N VAL A 66 2.72 23.33 -1.25
CA VAL A 66 2.12 22.16 -1.88
C VAL A 66 3.17 21.20 -2.44
N SER A 67 4.27 21.72 -3.03
CA SER A 67 5.33 20.89 -3.57
C SER A 67 6.07 20.12 -2.44
N HIS A 68 6.33 20.79 -1.32
CA HIS A 68 6.95 20.19 -0.15
C HIS A 68 6.03 19.09 0.46
N PHE A 69 4.75 19.41 0.63
CA PHE A 69 3.75 18.43 1.10
C PHE A 69 3.68 17.22 0.18
N ARG A 70 3.60 17.45 -1.14
CA ARG A 70 3.56 16.38 -2.15
C ARG A 70 4.75 15.43 -2.01
N THR A 71 5.95 15.97 -1.98
CA THR A 71 7.18 15.17 -1.86
C THR A 71 7.24 14.40 -0.54
N GLY A 72 6.92 15.06 0.58
CA GLY A 72 6.89 14.44 1.91
C GLY A 72 5.86 13.32 2.01
N PHE A 73 4.65 13.56 1.51
CA PHE A 73 3.56 12.58 1.55
C PHE A 73 3.88 11.34 0.71
N ILE A 74 4.42 11.50 -0.51
CA ILE A 74 4.85 10.38 -1.35
C ILE A 74 5.92 9.54 -0.65
N SER A 75 6.96 10.20 -0.10
CA SER A 75 8.04 9.51 0.61
C SER A 75 7.55 8.78 1.85
N HIS A 76 6.65 9.42 2.63
CA HIS A 76 6.02 8.82 3.80
C HIS A 76 5.19 7.59 3.43
N MET A 77 4.30 7.73 2.45
CA MET A 77 3.45 6.63 1.97
C MET A 77 4.27 5.47 1.41
N CYS A 78 5.34 5.75 0.66
CA CYS A 78 6.24 4.73 0.17
C CYS A 78 6.83 3.88 1.31
N ALA A 79 7.32 4.51 2.37
CA ALA A 79 7.88 3.81 3.52
C ALA A 79 6.79 3.03 4.31
N VAL A 80 5.62 3.64 4.53
CA VAL A 80 4.50 3.03 5.28
C VAL A 80 3.93 1.81 4.56
N LEU A 81 3.94 1.80 3.23
CA LEU A 81 3.40 0.75 2.39
C LEU A 81 4.42 -0.33 2.00
N ASP A 82 5.52 -0.42 2.74
CA ASP A 82 6.59 -1.39 2.53
C ASP A 82 7.27 -1.24 1.15
N GLY A 83 7.42 0.01 0.69
CA GLY A 83 8.19 0.37 -0.50
C GLY A 83 9.69 0.48 -0.22
N PRO A 84 10.52 0.72 -1.26
CA PRO A 84 11.98 0.76 -1.13
C PRO A 84 12.51 2.08 -0.56
N CYS A 85 11.65 2.93 0.00
CA CYS A 85 11.96 4.28 0.47
C CYS A 85 12.31 4.29 1.96
N GLN A 86 13.19 5.23 2.34
CA GLN A 86 13.41 5.58 3.74
C GLN A 86 12.84 6.99 3.97
N TYR A 87 11.84 7.11 4.82
CA TYR A 87 11.30 8.40 5.19
C TYR A 87 12.25 9.15 6.12
N GLN A 88 12.70 10.33 5.70
CA GLN A 88 13.62 11.19 6.44
C GLN A 88 12.97 12.49 6.94
N GLY A 89 11.64 12.62 6.76
CA GLY A 89 10.89 13.80 7.20
C GLY A 89 10.53 13.75 8.68
N ASP A 90 9.86 14.81 9.13
CA ASP A 90 9.34 14.93 10.50
C ASP A 90 8.31 13.84 10.79
N ASN A 91 8.24 13.39 12.04
CA ASN A 91 7.22 12.44 12.47
C ASN A 91 5.84 13.11 12.61
N MET A 92 4.78 12.30 12.75
CA MET A 92 3.40 12.79 12.79
C MET A 92 3.16 13.79 13.93
N VAL A 93 3.80 13.63 15.09
CA VAL A 93 3.68 14.58 16.19
C VAL A 93 4.29 15.93 15.80
N GLN A 94 5.51 15.94 15.26
CA GLN A 94 6.21 17.16 14.86
C GLN A 94 5.43 17.94 13.79
N ILE A 95 4.88 17.24 12.79
CA ILE A 95 4.11 17.85 11.70
C ILE A 95 2.80 18.49 12.21
N HIS A 96 2.11 17.84 13.16
CA HIS A 96 0.75 18.21 13.55
C HIS A 96 0.65 18.98 14.88
N THR A 97 1.78 19.16 15.61
CA THR A 97 1.80 19.92 16.86
C THR A 97 1.27 21.34 16.67
N GLY A 98 0.30 21.73 17.49
CA GLY A 98 -0.32 23.04 17.45
C GLY A 98 -1.45 23.22 16.44
N MET A 99 -1.71 22.21 15.60
CA MET A 99 -2.82 22.27 14.64
C MET A 99 -4.19 22.01 15.29
N ASN A 100 -4.24 21.42 16.49
CA ASN A 100 -5.47 21.08 17.22
C ASN A 100 -6.53 20.36 16.37
N ILE A 101 -6.11 19.46 15.51
CA ILE A 101 -6.99 18.71 14.61
C ILE A 101 -8.04 17.96 15.43
N SER A 102 -9.32 18.21 15.17
CA SER A 102 -10.41 17.50 15.82
C SER A 102 -10.55 16.07 15.29
N GLU A 103 -11.26 15.21 16.07
CA GLU A 103 -11.60 13.88 15.58
C GLU A 103 -12.45 13.91 14.31
N TYR A 104 -13.33 14.91 14.22
CA TYR A 104 -14.17 15.13 13.04
C TYR A 104 -13.31 15.48 11.82
N ASP A 105 -12.41 16.45 11.94
CA ASP A 105 -11.55 16.88 10.82
C ASP A 105 -10.59 15.77 10.38
N PHE A 106 -10.06 15.01 11.35
CA PHE A 106 -9.24 13.85 11.06
C PHE A 106 -10.01 12.80 10.24
N ASN A 107 -11.21 12.42 10.71
CA ASN A 107 -12.04 11.42 10.02
C ASN A 107 -12.44 11.93 8.63
N HIS A 108 -12.80 13.23 8.52
CA HIS A 108 -13.10 13.85 7.24
C HIS A 108 -11.90 13.83 6.27
N THR A 109 -10.69 14.08 6.78
CA THR A 109 -9.46 13.94 5.98
C THR A 109 -9.24 12.50 5.49
N VAL A 110 -9.59 11.50 6.31
CA VAL A 110 -9.56 10.09 5.90
C VAL A 110 -10.57 9.83 4.77
N ASP A 111 -11.77 10.42 4.85
CA ASP A 111 -12.77 10.30 3.78
C ASP A 111 -12.27 10.90 2.46
N LEU A 112 -11.55 12.04 2.49
CA LEU A 112 -10.92 12.62 1.31
C LEU A 112 -9.82 11.71 0.74
N LEU A 113 -9.04 11.05 1.58
CA LEU A 113 -8.06 10.06 1.13
C LEU A 113 -8.73 8.85 0.47
N ILE A 114 -9.86 8.38 1.01
CA ILE A 114 -10.65 7.31 0.42
C ILE A 114 -11.19 7.75 -0.95
N ALA A 115 -11.70 8.98 -1.06
CA ALA A 115 -12.18 9.54 -2.33
C ALA A 115 -11.03 9.59 -3.37
N ALA A 116 -9.84 10.03 -2.97
CA ALA A 116 -8.66 10.04 -3.83
C ALA A 116 -8.25 8.62 -4.27
N MET A 117 -8.28 7.63 -3.36
CA MET A 117 -8.00 6.24 -3.71
C MET A 117 -9.03 5.68 -4.72
N ASN A 118 -10.29 6.04 -4.58
CA ASN A 118 -11.35 5.67 -5.54
C ASN A 118 -11.11 6.31 -6.91
N GLU A 119 -10.77 7.59 -6.94
CA GLU A 119 -10.50 8.36 -8.16
C GLU A 119 -9.37 7.73 -8.99
N VAL A 120 -8.30 7.27 -8.33
CA VAL A 120 -7.16 6.64 -9.01
C VAL A 120 -7.31 5.13 -9.19
N GLY A 121 -8.46 4.55 -8.86
CA GLY A 121 -8.79 3.15 -9.13
C GLY A 121 -8.15 2.13 -8.20
N ILE A 122 -7.74 2.52 -7.00
CA ILE A 122 -7.26 1.56 -5.98
C ILE A 122 -8.45 0.74 -5.47
N SER A 123 -8.36 -0.57 -5.53
CA SER A 123 -9.46 -1.46 -5.12
C SER A 123 -9.75 -1.39 -3.61
N HIS A 124 -11.01 -1.56 -3.19
CA HIS A 124 -11.41 -1.51 -1.78
C HIS A 124 -10.58 -2.42 -0.85
N PRO A 125 -10.24 -3.67 -1.22
CA PRO A 125 -9.38 -4.49 -0.37
C PRO A 125 -7.98 -3.89 -0.15
N VAL A 126 -7.43 -3.19 -1.15
CA VAL A 126 -6.14 -2.49 -1.05
C VAL A 126 -6.29 -1.23 -0.21
N GLN A 127 -7.36 -0.45 -0.40
CA GLN A 127 -7.68 0.73 0.43
C GLN A 127 -7.74 0.37 1.92
N ASN A 128 -8.44 -0.71 2.28
CA ASN A 128 -8.52 -1.16 3.67
C ASN A 128 -7.15 -1.49 4.26
N LYS A 129 -6.25 -2.08 3.49
CA LYS A 129 -4.88 -2.35 3.93
C LYS A 129 -4.07 -1.06 4.11
N VAL A 130 -4.22 -0.08 3.21
CA VAL A 130 -3.60 1.25 3.33
C VAL A 130 -4.07 1.93 4.62
N LEU A 131 -5.39 1.98 4.84
CA LEU A 131 -5.97 2.58 6.04
C LEU A 131 -5.51 1.86 7.32
N ALA A 132 -5.39 0.54 7.31
CA ALA A 132 -4.89 -0.23 8.45
C ALA A 132 -3.42 0.12 8.79
N LYS A 133 -2.58 0.41 7.78
CA LYS A 133 -1.19 0.88 8.00
C LYS A 133 -1.15 2.29 8.60
N LEU A 134 -2.09 3.17 8.24
CA LEU A 134 -2.15 4.55 8.72
C LEU A 134 -2.84 4.69 10.09
N ALA A 135 -3.76 3.80 10.43
CA ALA A 135 -4.58 3.88 11.64
C ALA A 135 -3.79 4.07 12.96
N PRO A 136 -2.64 3.43 13.18
CA PRO A 136 -1.83 3.64 14.39
C PRO A 136 -1.35 5.08 14.59
N MET A 137 -1.27 5.89 13.51
CA MET A 137 -0.78 7.27 13.54
C MET A 137 -1.83 8.26 14.07
N ARG A 138 -3.12 7.87 14.10
CA ARG A 138 -4.24 8.71 14.53
C ARG A 138 -3.98 9.41 15.86
N ARG A 139 -3.47 8.70 16.85
CA ARG A 139 -3.16 9.23 18.19
C ARG A 139 -2.06 10.30 18.21
N ASN A 140 -1.25 10.36 17.15
CA ASN A 140 -0.13 11.30 17.00
C ASN A 140 -0.52 12.53 16.15
N ILE A 141 -1.81 12.68 15.84
CA ILE A 141 -2.34 13.73 14.96
C ILE A 141 -3.46 14.52 15.66
N ILE A 142 -4.35 13.81 16.38
CA ILE A 142 -5.54 14.43 16.96
C ILE A 142 -5.19 15.16 18.26
N LYS A 143 -5.58 16.44 18.35
CA LYS A 143 -5.48 17.28 19.56
C LYS A 143 -4.06 17.37 20.16
N ILE A 144 -3.07 17.51 19.34
CA ILE A 144 -1.68 17.67 19.75
C ILE A 144 -1.12 19.06 19.37
#